data_709c73e54947850cdf935bfe7aba584d
#
_entry.id   709c73e54947850cdf935bfe7aba584d
#
_cell.length_a   1.000
_cell.length_b   1.000
_cell.length_c   1.000
_cell.angle_alpha   90.00
_cell.angle_beta   90.00
_cell.angle_gamma   90.00
#
_symmetry.space_group_name_H-M   'P 1'
#
loop_
_entity.id
_entity.type
_entity.pdbx_description
1 polymer ?
#
loop_
_entity_poly.entity_id
_entity_poly.type
_entity_poly.pdbx_seq_one_letter_code
_entity_poly.pdbx_strand_id
1 'polypeptide(L)'
;RWTANGTLTLYAQWTPGQDSLTYDGNGATGGKTDPQTGKTDEKINVRDNGFTRDGYTFVTWNTQADCKGNAVKPNSEWTLRGSSTLYACWAGNAQTLTYHGNGATGGNTAAQSGKTGDELTTNANGFTRDGYTFVRWDTAKDGSGTAYGEGKNGVSQYVMKPAGNDLYAIWKANPATIQYRNDWPNTTGSTPDTTGNTGDTVTISQNSFDRPGYTFTGWSTSKRGDPSLQPGDKHTLEPRTTTVWAQWKADPAHLVYNSNIGTVGSETKTVDGVVDQTVKTITNPFDRPGYTFSGWNTQADGKGKAYATGADYVLTANDKSTPKNTSVLCAQWKINGASLKFNPNGGIGHVDD
;
A
#
# COMPACT_ATOMS: atom_id res chain seq x y z
N ARG A 1 -109.88 20.97 -7.18
CA ARG A 1 -109.93 21.87 -8.38
C ARG A 1 -109.45 23.24 -7.91
N TRP A 2 -108.33 23.68 -8.45
CA TRP A 2 -107.85 25.05 -8.26
C TRP A 2 -108.42 25.91 -9.39
N THR A 3 -109.24 26.90 -9.06
CA THR A 3 -109.63 27.96 -9.98
C THR A 3 -108.86 29.21 -9.52
N ALA A 4 -107.77 29.48 -10.15
CA ALA A 4 -107.01 30.70 -9.87
C ALA A 4 -107.28 31.74 -10.94
N ASN A 5 -107.88 32.86 -10.54
CA ASN A 5 -107.85 34.14 -11.24
C ASN A 5 -106.67 34.93 -10.59
N GLY A 6 -105.41 34.78 -11.10
CA GLY A 6 -104.26 35.45 -10.61
C GLY A 6 -103.03 34.63 -10.82
N THR A 7 -101.87 35.26 -10.95
CA THR A 7 -100.53 34.60 -11.07
C THR A 7 -100.17 34.04 -9.71
N LEU A 8 -100.07 32.69 -9.58
CA LEU A 8 -99.54 32.02 -8.39
C LEU A 8 -98.07 31.70 -8.63
N THR A 9 -97.20 32.27 -7.82
CA THR A 9 -95.79 31.95 -7.84
C THR A 9 -95.47 30.87 -6.81
N LEU A 10 -95.00 29.72 -7.26
CA LEU A 10 -94.54 28.63 -6.38
C LEU A 10 -93.00 28.69 -6.30
N TYR A 11 -92.52 28.63 -5.09
CA TYR A 11 -91.08 28.58 -4.81
C TYR A 11 -90.68 27.15 -4.48
N ALA A 12 -89.68 26.64 -5.19
CA ALA A 12 -89.07 25.35 -4.86
C ALA A 12 -88.37 25.43 -3.49
N GLN A 13 -88.66 24.45 -2.63
CA GLN A 13 -88.02 24.32 -1.36
C GLN A 13 -86.89 23.25 -1.51
N TRP A 14 -85.67 23.63 -1.26
CA TRP A 14 -84.58 22.75 -1.32
C TRP A 14 -84.10 22.41 0.09
N THR A 15 -83.80 21.11 0.37
CA THR A 15 -83.16 20.68 1.58
C THR A 15 -81.65 20.56 1.26
N PRO A 16 -80.74 21.22 2.00
CA PRO A 16 -79.36 21.11 1.77
C PRO A 16 -78.85 19.65 1.88
N GLY A 17 -78.08 19.19 0.90
CA GLY A 17 -77.41 17.89 0.93
C GLY A 17 -76.28 17.85 1.96
N GLN A 18 -75.71 16.67 2.15
CA GLN A 18 -74.49 16.48 2.94
C GLN A 18 -73.25 16.50 2.03
N ASP A 19 -72.31 17.35 2.34
CA ASP A 19 -71.05 17.50 1.65
C ASP A 19 -69.86 17.14 2.58
N SER A 20 -68.70 16.85 2.01
CA SER A 20 -67.51 16.51 2.77
C SER A 20 -66.26 17.21 2.24
N LEU A 21 -65.37 17.58 3.15
CA LEU A 21 -64.01 17.97 2.89
C LEU A 21 -63.10 16.90 3.43
N THR A 22 -62.39 16.22 2.55
CA THR A 22 -61.37 15.22 2.91
C THR A 22 -59.97 15.80 2.79
N TYR A 23 -58.99 15.19 3.50
CA TYR A 23 -57.59 15.59 3.51
C TYR A 23 -56.75 14.43 3.08
N ASP A 24 -55.91 14.66 2.08
CA ASP A 24 -54.95 13.69 1.56
C ASP A 24 -53.53 14.13 1.97
N GLY A 25 -52.80 13.23 2.61
CA GLY A 25 -51.41 13.49 3.07
C GLY A 25 -50.41 13.64 1.94
N ASN A 26 -50.77 13.29 0.69
CA ASN A 26 -50.00 13.51 -0.54
C ASN A 26 -48.52 13.12 -0.39
N GLY A 27 -48.29 11.83 -0.14
CA GLY A 27 -46.97 11.27 0.12
C GLY A 27 -46.50 11.37 1.58
N ALA A 28 -47.40 11.59 2.53
CA ALA A 28 -47.13 11.52 3.96
C ALA A 28 -46.60 10.13 4.34
N THR A 29 -45.70 10.09 5.33
CA THR A 29 -45.14 8.86 5.90
C THR A 29 -45.86 8.43 7.17
N GLY A 30 -46.70 9.32 7.75
CA GLY A 30 -47.49 9.05 8.96
C GLY A 30 -48.48 10.12 9.28
N GLY A 31 -49.21 9.95 10.40
CA GLY A 31 -50.24 10.86 10.85
C GLY A 31 -51.53 10.74 10.05
N LYS A 32 -52.54 11.59 10.39
CA LYS A 32 -53.81 11.72 9.68
C LYS A 32 -54.42 13.07 9.97
N THR A 33 -55.30 13.53 9.06
CA THR A 33 -56.25 14.63 9.27
C THR A 33 -57.64 14.09 8.98
N ASP A 34 -58.51 14.10 9.97
CA ASP A 34 -59.88 13.55 9.83
C ASP A 34 -60.70 14.42 8.90
N PRO A 35 -61.60 13.84 8.08
CA PRO A 35 -62.48 14.59 7.20
C PRO A 35 -63.50 15.45 7.99
N GLN A 36 -64.11 16.41 7.34
CA GLN A 36 -65.16 17.23 7.85
C GLN A 36 -66.39 17.04 6.97
N THR A 37 -67.57 16.98 7.58
CA THR A 37 -68.86 16.87 6.89
C THR A 37 -69.78 17.95 7.38
N GLY A 38 -70.69 18.42 6.53
CA GLY A 38 -71.70 19.43 6.86
C GLY A 38 -72.74 19.58 5.76
N LYS A 39 -73.62 20.56 5.88
CA LYS A 39 -74.62 20.84 4.86
C LYS A 39 -73.99 21.60 3.68
N THR A 40 -74.57 21.44 2.51
CA THR A 40 -74.25 22.29 1.36
C THR A 40 -74.39 23.78 1.74
N ASP A 41 -73.37 24.59 1.30
CA ASP A 41 -73.15 26.00 1.62
C ASP A 41 -72.80 26.31 3.09
N GLU A 42 -72.52 25.27 3.93
CA GLU A 42 -72.06 25.48 5.28
C GLU A 42 -70.55 25.92 5.21
N LYS A 43 -70.24 26.90 6.06
CA LYS A 43 -68.86 27.39 6.22
C LYS A 43 -68.14 26.64 7.36
N ILE A 44 -67.04 26.07 7.06
CA ILE A 44 -66.19 25.36 8.01
C ILE A 44 -64.79 25.96 8.01
N ASN A 45 -64.02 25.75 9.07
CA ASN A 45 -62.61 26.08 9.08
C ASN A 45 -61.78 24.85 8.66
N VAL A 46 -60.89 25.05 7.69
CA VAL A 46 -59.94 24.01 7.22
C VAL A 46 -59.07 23.55 8.39
N ARG A 47 -58.98 22.22 8.59
CA ARG A 47 -58.19 21.65 9.69
C ARG A 47 -56.69 21.92 9.53
N ASP A 48 -56.01 21.96 10.67
CA ASP A 48 -54.55 21.88 10.71
C ASP A 48 -54.05 20.56 10.13
N ASN A 49 -52.83 20.56 9.60
CA ASN A 49 -52.21 19.37 9.09
C ASN A 49 -51.85 18.41 10.24
N GLY A 50 -52.43 17.22 10.23
CA GLY A 50 -52.07 16.12 11.14
C GLY A 50 -51.17 15.06 10.52
N PHE A 51 -50.76 15.21 9.25
CA PHE A 51 -49.85 14.30 8.58
C PHE A 51 -48.41 14.66 8.87
N THR A 52 -47.53 13.68 8.76
CA THR A 52 -46.06 13.84 8.78
C THR A 52 -45.45 13.26 7.51
N ARG A 53 -44.33 13.84 7.04
CA ARG A 53 -43.58 13.33 5.92
C ARG A 53 -42.08 13.48 6.25
N ASP A 54 -41.37 12.35 6.30
CA ASP A 54 -39.94 12.34 6.68
C ASP A 54 -39.11 13.21 5.76
N GLY A 55 -38.34 14.12 6.35
CA GLY A 55 -37.50 15.06 5.62
C GLY A 55 -38.23 16.22 4.94
N TYR A 56 -39.50 16.40 5.20
CA TYR A 56 -40.28 17.48 4.61
C TYR A 56 -41.06 18.27 5.67
N THR A 57 -41.30 19.52 5.39
CA THR A 57 -42.15 20.42 6.19
C THR A 57 -43.42 20.71 5.43
N PHE A 58 -44.57 20.61 6.10
CA PHE A 58 -45.85 21.01 5.54
C PHE A 58 -45.88 22.51 5.24
N VAL A 59 -46.35 22.88 4.05
CA VAL A 59 -46.44 24.27 3.61
C VAL A 59 -47.86 24.76 3.64
N THR A 60 -48.80 24.05 2.99
CA THR A 60 -50.19 24.44 2.84
C THR A 60 -51.00 23.25 2.32
N TRP A 61 -52.32 23.35 2.40
CA TRP A 61 -53.21 22.53 1.63
C TRP A 61 -53.36 23.05 0.20
N ASN A 62 -53.72 22.21 -0.75
CA ASN A 62 -53.96 22.58 -2.14
C ASN A 62 -55.11 21.78 -2.73
N THR A 63 -55.82 22.37 -3.69
CA THR A 63 -56.94 21.72 -4.39
C THR A 63 -56.48 20.66 -5.42
N GLN A 64 -55.17 20.56 -5.69
CA GLN A 64 -54.56 19.59 -6.60
C GLN A 64 -53.38 18.90 -5.94
N ALA A 65 -53.17 17.61 -6.22
CA ALA A 65 -52.11 16.80 -5.66
C ALA A 65 -50.69 17.26 -6.10
N ASP A 66 -50.57 17.87 -7.28
CA ASP A 66 -49.33 18.44 -7.80
C ASP A 66 -48.98 19.82 -7.23
N CYS A 67 -49.81 20.32 -6.28
CA CYS A 67 -49.68 21.63 -5.64
C CYS A 67 -49.76 22.84 -6.59
N LYS A 68 -50.28 22.68 -7.81
CA LYS A 68 -50.42 23.76 -8.78
C LYS A 68 -51.82 24.38 -8.77
N GLY A 69 -52.78 23.83 -8.03
CA GLY A 69 -54.11 24.39 -7.82
C GLY A 69 -54.10 25.54 -6.80
N ASN A 70 -55.27 25.82 -6.24
CA ASN A 70 -55.42 26.87 -5.24
C ASN A 70 -54.86 26.44 -3.89
N ALA A 71 -53.94 27.26 -3.34
CA ALA A 71 -53.43 27.07 -1.98
C ALA A 71 -54.51 27.46 -0.95
N VAL A 72 -54.68 26.61 0.06
CA VAL A 72 -55.66 26.78 1.15
C VAL A 72 -54.94 26.68 2.48
N LYS A 73 -54.99 27.74 3.28
CA LYS A 73 -54.31 27.74 4.58
C LYS A 73 -55.11 26.96 5.64
N PRO A 74 -54.47 26.28 6.56
CA PRO A 74 -55.14 25.81 7.77
C PRO A 74 -55.86 26.95 8.47
N ASN A 75 -57.00 26.62 9.10
CA ASN A 75 -57.90 27.57 9.80
C ASN A 75 -58.55 28.65 8.93
N SER A 76 -58.37 28.60 7.60
CA SER A 76 -59.13 29.46 6.68
C SER A 76 -60.55 28.95 6.48
N GLU A 77 -61.50 29.86 6.15
CA GLU A 77 -62.84 29.49 5.84
C GLU A 77 -62.98 28.73 4.52
N TRP A 78 -63.72 27.65 4.51
CA TRP A 78 -64.12 26.86 3.34
C TRP A 78 -65.64 26.65 3.28
N THR A 79 -66.19 26.92 2.15
CA THR A 79 -67.65 26.68 1.94
C THR A 79 -67.86 25.32 1.30
N LEU A 80 -68.57 24.43 1.94
CA LEU A 80 -68.90 23.11 1.42
C LEU A 80 -69.82 23.22 0.19
N ARG A 81 -69.38 22.76 -0.98
CA ARG A 81 -70.06 22.69 -2.24
C ARG A 81 -69.75 21.41 -2.98
N GLY A 82 -70.38 20.32 -2.60
CA GLY A 82 -70.01 18.98 -3.02
C GLY A 82 -68.86 18.41 -2.21
N SER A 83 -68.56 17.14 -2.45
CA SER A 83 -67.43 16.50 -1.82
C SER A 83 -66.04 16.95 -2.47
N SER A 84 -65.12 17.42 -1.67
CA SER A 84 -63.85 17.98 -2.10
C SER A 84 -62.72 17.33 -1.34
N THR A 85 -61.50 17.31 -1.95
CA THR A 85 -60.24 16.84 -1.31
C THR A 85 -59.21 17.95 -1.35
N LEU A 86 -58.54 18.18 -0.20
CA LEU A 86 -57.37 19.01 -0.08
C LEU A 86 -56.13 18.13 0.10
N TYR A 87 -55.09 18.42 -0.66
CA TYR A 87 -53.84 17.69 -0.69
C TYR A 87 -52.77 18.46 0.07
N ALA A 88 -52.00 17.76 0.91
CA ALA A 88 -50.86 18.37 1.61
C ALA A 88 -49.75 18.72 0.62
N CYS A 89 -49.27 19.94 0.70
CA CYS A 89 -48.07 20.38 -0.03
C CYS A 89 -46.90 20.47 0.90
N TRP A 90 -45.76 19.92 0.45
CA TRP A 90 -44.57 19.73 1.24
C TRP A 90 -43.38 20.46 0.63
N ALA A 91 -42.54 21.02 1.48
CA ALA A 91 -41.18 21.51 1.12
C ALA A 91 -40.11 20.61 1.68
N GLY A 92 -39.15 20.21 0.88
CA GLY A 92 -37.99 19.43 1.36
C GLY A 92 -37.16 20.23 2.38
N ASN A 93 -36.81 19.60 3.46
CA ASN A 93 -35.94 20.17 4.49
C ASN A 93 -34.51 20.29 3.98
N ALA A 94 -33.76 21.26 4.47
CA ALA A 94 -32.35 21.43 4.17
C ALA A 94 -31.54 20.17 4.57
N GLN A 95 -30.65 19.73 3.68
CA GLN A 95 -29.79 18.56 3.82
C GLN A 95 -28.38 18.90 3.37
N THR A 96 -27.41 18.11 3.81
CA THR A 96 -26.00 18.21 3.37
C THR A 96 -25.54 16.83 2.93
N LEU A 97 -24.99 16.72 1.72
CA LEU A 97 -24.28 15.56 1.23
C LEU A 97 -22.81 15.69 1.64
N THR A 98 -22.34 14.75 2.47
CA THR A 98 -20.98 14.74 3.02
C THR A 98 -20.15 13.65 2.34
N TYR A 99 -18.89 13.98 2.00
CA TYR A 99 -17.95 13.07 1.39
C TYR A 99 -16.89 12.67 2.40
N HIS A 100 -16.63 11.37 2.53
CA HIS A 100 -15.66 10.79 3.44
C HIS A 100 -14.52 10.13 2.66
N GLY A 101 -13.28 10.45 3.01
CA GLY A 101 -12.09 9.94 2.33
C GLY A 101 -11.81 8.46 2.56
N ASN A 102 -12.39 7.84 3.59
CA ASN A 102 -12.37 6.40 3.88
C ASN A 102 -10.96 5.79 3.76
N GLY A 103 -10.04 6.27 4.58
CA GLY A 103 -8.62 5.89 4.56
C GLY A 103 -7.76 6.73 3.62
N ALA A 104 -8.25 7.87 3.12
CA ALA A 104 -7.44 8.82 2.36
C ALA A 104 -6.24 9.32 3.20
N THR A 105 -5.12 9.54 2.52
CA THR A 105 -3.90 10.11 3.10
C THR A 105 -3.79 11.62 2.88
N GLY A 106 -4.65 12.19 2.02
CA GLY A 106 -4.67 13.62 1.74
C GLY A 106 -5.86 14.04 0.89
N GLY A 107 -5.91 15.33 0.54
CA GLY A 107 -6.98 15.91 -0.28
C GLY A 107 -8.27 16.16 0.47
N ASN A 108 -9.28 16.64 -0.23
CA ASN A 108 -10.61 16.93 0.30
C ASN A 108 -11.64 16.97 -0.83
N THR A 109 -12.88 16.58 -0.54
CA THR A 109 -14.05 16.78 -1.40
C THR A 109 -15.08 17.61 -0.62
N ALA A 110 -15.44 18.78 -1.14
CA ALA A 110 -16.35 19.69 -0.48
C ALA A 110 -17.75 19.09 -0.37
N ALA A 111 -18.41 19.28 0.77
CA ALA A 111 -19.81 18.91 0.97
C ALA A 111 -20.74 19.75 0.06
N GLN A 112 -21.91 19.22 -0.25
CA GLN A 112 -22.94 19.89 -1.06
C GLN A 112 -24.20 20.07 -0.23
N SER A 113 -24.84 21.23 -0.35
CA SER A 113 -26.11 21.54 0.29
C SER A 113 -27.25 21.42 -0.71
N GLY A 114 -28.40 20.96 -0.25
CA GLY A 114 -29.65 20.85 -1.01
C GLY A 114 -30.83 20.64 -0.09
N LYS A 115 -31.93 20.23 -0.64
CA LYS A 115 -33.17 19.87 0.13
C LYS A 115 -33.51 18.42 -0.15
N THR A 116 -34.23 17.79 0.77
CA THR A 116 -34.80 16.46 0.55
C THR A 116 -35.57 16.43 -0.76
N GLY A 117 -35.22 15.46 -1.62
CA GLY A 117 -35.80 15.29 -2.95
C GLY A 117 -35.09 16.01 -4.09
N ASP A 118 -34.11 16.90 -3.78
CA ASP A 118 -33.31 17.55 -4.82
C ASP A 118 -32.39 16.53 -5.51
N GLU A 119 -32.28 16.66 -6.83
CA GLU A 119 -31.26 15.93 -7.64
C GLU A 119 -30.00 16.76 -7.74
N LEU A 120 -28.88 16.19 -7.28
CA LEU A 120 -27.56 16.79 -7.36
C LEU A 120 -26.65 15.95 -8.24
N THR A 121 -25.69 16.61 -8.88
CA THR A 121 -24.51 15.90 -9.43
C THR A 121 -23.45 15.82 -8.34
N THR A 122 -23.02 14.59 -7.98
CA THR A 122 -21.99 14.40 -6.97
C THR A 122 -20.68 15.06 -7.39
N ASN A 123 -19.92 15.58 -6.42
CA ASN A 123 -18.59 16.13 -6.68
C ASN A 123 -17.62 15.02 -7.08
N ALA A 124 -16.71 15.37 -7.99
CA ALA A 124 -15.56 14.53 -8.30
C ALA A 124 -14.71 14.29 -7.03
N ASN A 125 -14.08 13.13 -6.96
CA ASN A 125 -13.19 12.80 -5.86
C ASN A 125 -11.99 13.76 -5.82
N GLY A 126 -11.84 14.46 -4.72
CA GLY A 126 -10.67 15.31 -4.40
C GLY A 126 -9.74 14.71 -3.35
N PHE A 127 -10.03 13.51 -2.81
CA PHE A 127 -9.16 12.81 -1.89
C PHE A 127 -8.04 12.06 -2.62
N THR A 128 -6.93 11.83 -1.94
CA THR A 128 -5.84 10.97 -2.38
C THR A 128 -5.57 9.90 -1.33
N ARG A 129 -5.14 8.72 -1.77
CA ARG A 129 -4.68 7.63 -0.91
C ARG A 129 -3.47 6.98 -1.53
N ASP A 130 -2.32 7.05 -0.84
CA ASP A 130 -1.06 6.54 -1.34
C ASP A 130 -1.15 5.03 -1.63
N GLY A 131 -0.74 4.66 -2.84
CA GLY A 131 -0.80 3.27 -3.30
C GLY A 131 -2.19 2.76 -3.67
N TYR A 132 -3.19 3.63 -3.75
CA TYR A 132 -4.55 3.24 -4.12
C TYR A 132 -5.10 4.16 -5.20
N THR A 133 -6.00 3.62 -6.00
CA THR A 133 -6.78 4.35 -7.02
C THR A 133 -8.23 4.44 -6.58
N PHE A 134 -8.80 5.64 -6.64
CA PHE A 134 -10.22 5.84 -6.39
C PHE A 134 -11.06 5.08 -7.41
N VAL A 135 -12.11 4.39 -6.93
CA VAL A 135 -13.02 3.61 -7.77
C VAL A 135 -14.36 4.33 -7.93
N ARG A 136 -14.99 4.67 -6.81
CA ARG A 136 -16.33 5.26 -6.76
C ARG A 136 -16.65 5.81 -5.38
N TRP A 137 -17.74 6.52 -5.27
CA TRP A 137 -18.42 6.76 -4.01
C TRP A 137 -19.36 5.60 -3.67
N ASP A 138 -19.61 5.36 -2.39
CA ASP A 138 -20.53 4.35 -1.91
C ASP A 138 -21.23 4.83 -0.63
N THR A 139 -22.48 4.41 -0.41
CA THR A 139 -23.20 4.75 0.82
C THR A 139 -22.74 3.98 2.05
N ALA A 140 -21.93 2.93 1.87
CA ALA A 140 -21.32 2.13 2.94
C ALA A 140 -19.80 2.19 2.85
N LYS A 141 -19.14 2.23 4.02
CA LYS A 141 -17.65 2.31 4.12
C LYS A 141 -16.92 1.11 3.49
N ASP A 142 -17.55 -0.05 3.53
CA ASP A 142 -17.02 -1.30 2.99
C ASP A 142 -17.36 -1.54 1.52
N GLY A 143 -18.09 -0.60 0.90
CA GLY A 143 -18.52 -0.69 -0.49
C GLY A 143 -19.70 -1.63 -0.74
N SER A 144 -20.42 -2.06 0.30
CA SER A 144 -21.60 -2.93 0.19
C SER A 144 -22.91 -2.17 -0.09
N GLY A 145 -22.87 -0.84 -0.10
CA GLY A 145 -24.03 0.02 -0.27
C GLY A 145 -24.36 0.33 -1.73
N THR A 146 -24.93 1.50 -1.96
CA THR A 146 -25.23 2.00 -3.31
C THR A 146 -24.04 2.74 -3.89
N ALA A 147 -23.60 2.32 -5.08
CA ALA A 147 -22.48 2.89 -5.81
C ALA A 147 -22.85 4.16 -6.61
N TYR A 148 -21.95 5.15 -6.62
CA TYR A 148 -22.09 6.39 -7.38
C TYR A 148 -20.79 6.73 -8.10
N GLY A 149 -20.88 7.10 -9.39
CA GLY A 149 -19.79 7.65 -10.17
C GLY A 149 -18.64 6.70 -10.46
N GLU A 150 -18.87 5.39 -10.49
CA GLU A 150 -17.88 4.39 -10.88
C GLU A 150 -17.37 4.65 -12.32
N GLY A 151 -16.03 4.64 -12.50
CA GLY A 151 -15.40 4.96 -13.78
C GLY A 151 -15.51 6.43 -14.22
N LYS A 152 -16.07 7.31 -13.40
CA LYS A 152 -16.31 8.74 -13.70
C LYS A 152 -15.73 9.67 -12.62
N ASN A 153 -14.73 9.23 -11.91
CA ASN A 153 -14.12 9.95 -10.79
C ASN A 153 -15.12 10.40 -9.70
N GLY A 154 -16.19 9.65 -9.51
CA GLY A 154 -17.21 9.94 -8.53
C GLY A 154 -18.40 10.79 -9.04
N VAL A 155 -18.39 11.24 -10.28
CA VAL A 155 -19.46 12.10 -10.83
C VAL A 155 -20.67 11.27 -11.25
N SER A 156 -21.82 11.51 -10.62
CA SER A 156 -23.08 10.81 -10.86
C SER A 156 -24.28 11.61 -10.35
N GLN A 157 -25.51 11.25 -10.75
CA GLN A 157 -26.72 11.80 -10.15
C GLN A 157 -26.96 11.20 -8.77
N TYR A 158 -27.37 12.04 -7.83
CA TYR A 158 -27.69 11.70 -6.45
C TYR A 158 -28.97 12.41 -6.04
N VAL A 159 -29.90 11.69 -5.45
CA VAL A 159 -31.14 12.27 -4.89
C VAL A 159 -30.94 12.43 -3.38
N MET A 160 -31.13 13.67 -2.90
CA MET A 160 -31.00 13.99 -1.47
C MET A 160 -32.09 13.28 -0.66
N LYS A 161 -31.67 12.49 0.29
CA LYS A 161 -32.52 11.71 1.19
C LYS A 161 -32.94 12.54 2.40
N PRO A 162 -34.01 12.13 3.14
CA PRO A 162 -34.38 12.75 4.40
C PRO A 162 -33.31 12.79 5.47
N ALA A 163 -32.36 11.81 5.43
CA ALA A 163 -31.21 11.70 6.30
C ALA A 163 -30.18 10.76 5.69
N GLY A 164 -28.95 10.73 6.26
CA GLY A 164 -27.91 9.79 5.86
C GLY A 164 -27.36 10.09 4.46
N ASN A 165 -27.12 11.35 4.15
CA ASN A 165 -26.50 11.77 2.90
C ASN A 165 -24.97 11.75 3.06
N ASP A 166 -24.41 10.54 3.24
CA ASP A 166 -22.98 10.29 3.38
C ASP A 166 -22.49 9.41 2.24
N LEU A 167 -21.39 9.79 1.62
CA LEU A 167 -20.70 9.03 0.58
C LEU A 167 -19.25 8.78 1.00
N TYR A 168 -18.84 7.52 0.90
CA TYR A 168 -17.50 7.04 1.26
C TYR A 168 -16.71 6.69 0.02
N ALA A 169 -15.46 7.15 -0.04
CA ALA A 169 -14.55 6.78 -1.11
C ALA A 169 -14.24 5.27 -1.05
N ILE A 170 -14.39 4.59 -2.16
CA ILE A 170 -13.97 3.21 -2.33
C ILE A 170 -12.68 3.18 -3.14
N TRP A 171 -11.70 2.46 -2.63
CA TRP A 171 -10.34 2.41 -3.15
C TRP A 171 -9.95 1.03 -3.64
N LYS A 172 -9.19 0.98 -4.72
CA LYS A 172 -8.53 -0.23 -5.21
C LYS A 172 -7.02 -0.11 -4.96
N ALA A 173 -6.43 -1.09 -4.32
CA ALA A 173 -4.98 -1.14 -4.13
C ALA A 173 -4.26 -1.25 -5.48
N ASN A 174 -3.19 -0.48 -5.65
CA ASN A 174 -2.35 -0.50 -6.83
C ASN A 174 -1.28 -1.59 -6.72
N PRO A 175 -0.77 -2.11 -7.83
CA PRO A 175 0.36 -3.03 -7.82
C PRO A 175 1.57 -2.45 -7.09
N ALA A 176 2.24 -3.30 -6.33
CA ALA A 176 3.46 -2.99 -5.59
C ALA A 176 4.47 -4.14 -5.73
N THR A 177 5.77 -3.84 -5.60
CA THR A 177 6.82 -4.81 -5.89
C THR A 177 8.00 -4.63 -4.93
N ILE A 178 8.56 -5.73 -4.45
CA ILE A 178 9.91 -5.75 -3.86
C ILE A 178 10.86 -6.25 -4.93
N GLN A 179 11.84 -5.41 -5.28
CA GLN A 179 12.91 -5.76 -6.21
C GLN A 179 14.15 -6.17 -5.45
N TYR A 180 14.67 -7.36 -5.73
CA TYR A 180 15.90 -7.87 -5.14
C TYR A 180 17.08 -7.54 -6.07
N ARG A 181 18.09 -6.85 -5.54
CA ARG A 181 19.24 -6.38 -6.30
C ARG A 181 20.54 -6.73 -5.59
N ASN A 182 21.58 -6.84 -6.37
CA ASN A 182 22.95 -6.92 -5.90
C ASN A 182 23.79 -5.82 -6.55
N ASP A 183 24.66 -5.19 -5.78
CA ASP A 183 25.56 -4.11 -6.23
C ASP A 183 27.04 -4.44 -5.89
N TRP A 184 27.31 -5.70 -5.56
CA TRP A 184 28.65 -6.17 -5.23
C TRP A 184 29.31 -6.79 -6.47
N PRO A 185 30.64 -6.56 -6.67
CA PRO A 185 31.36 -7.18 -7.77
C PRO A 185 31.38 -8.69 -7.62
N ASN A 186 31.68 -9.37 -8.73
CA ASN A 186 31.85 -10.83 -8.81
C ASN A 186 30.65 -11.64 -8.29
N THR A 187 29.44 -11.06 -8.39
CA THR A 187 28.20 -11.75 -8.02
C THR A 187 27.51 -12.25 -9.28
N THR A 188 26.99 -13.47 -9.21
CA THR A 188 26.18 -14.12 -10.28
C THR A 188 24.78 -14.44 -9.78
N GLY A 189 23.90 -14.91 -10.67
CA GLY A 189 22.54 -15.27 -10.34
C GLY A 189 21.57 -14.08 -10.28
N SER A 190 20.33 -14.34 -9.93
CA SER A 190 19.27 -13.37 -9.75
C SER A 190 18.20 -13.89 -8.80
N THR A 191 17.61 -13.02 -8.01
CA THR A 191 16.46 -13.34 -7.16
C THR A 191 15.22 -12.71 -7.81
N PRO A 192 14.16 -13.49 -8.11
CA PRO A 192 12.93 -12.98 -8.69
C PRO A 192 12.25 -11.96 -7.78
N ASP A 193 11.72 -10.90 -8.37
CA ASP A 193 10.97 -9.86 -7.65
C ASP A 193 9.70 -10.46 -7.00
N THR A 194 9.30 -9.95 -5.84
CA THR A 194 8.03 -10.28 -5.18
C THR A 194 7.00 -9.23 -5.51
N THR A 195 5.86 -9.64 -6.07
CA THR A 195 4.79 -8.75 -6.52
C THR A 195 3.49 -9.00 -5.77
N GLY A 196 2.66 -7.98 -5.65
CA GLY A 196 1.33 -8.01 -5.05
C GLY A 196 0.68 -6.65 -5.20
N ASN A 197 -0.26 -6.32 -4.31
CA ASN A 197 -0.87 -5.00 -4.24
C ASN A 197 -0.42 -4.28 -2.97
N THR A 198 -0.50 -2.96 -2.98
CA THR A 198 -0.25 -2.14 -1.78
C THR A 198 -1.06 -2.66 -0.59
N GLY A 199 -0.38 -2.88 0.52
CA GLY A 199 -0.99 -3.41 1.75
C GLY A 199 -1.02 -4.94 1.83
N ASP A 200 -0.70 -5.69 0.77
CA ASP A 200 -0.59 -7.15 0.84
C ASP A 200 0.60 -7.54 1.71
N THR A 201 0.42 -8.59 2.52
CA THR A 201 1.51 -9.19 3.29
C THR A 201 2.13 -10.31 2.45
N VAL A 202 3.40 -10.13 2.09
CA VAL A 202 4.19 -11.08 1.29
C VAL A 202 5.31 -11.70 2.11
N THR A 203 5.95 -12.73 1.55
CA THR A 203 7.15 -13.35 2.15
C THR A 203 8.38 -12.87 1.40
N ILE A 204 9.42 -12.44 2.14
CA ILE A 204 10.71 -12.05 1.57
C ILE A 204 11.37 -13.26 0.92
N SER A 205 11.80 -13.10 -0.34
CA SER A 205 12.40 -14.17 -1.15
C SER A 205 13.72 -14.65 -0.57
N GLN A 206 14.01 -15.95 -0.79
CA GLN A 206 15.33 -16.51 -0.59
C GLN A 206 16.34 -15.85 -1.52
N ASN A 207 17.58 -15.72 -1.05
CA ASN A 207 18.67 -15.23 -1.90
C ASN A 207 19.06 -16.30 -2.94
N SER A 208 19.07 -15.90 -4.20
CA SER A 208 19.56 -16.71 -5.33
C SER A 208 20.78 -16.07 -6.03
N PHE A 209 21.34 -15.02 -5.47
CA PHE A 209 22.66 -14.52 -5.88
C PHE A 209 23.74 -15.39 -5.26
N ASP A 210 24.84 -15.56 -5.99
CA ASP A 210 26.08 -16.20 -5.54
C ASP A 210 27.23 -15.20 -5.60
N ARG A 211 28.00 -15.11 -4.52
CA ARG A 211 29.21 -14.29 -4.42
C ARG A 211 30.33 -15.14 -3.82
N PRO A 212 31.27 -15.61 -4.63
CA PRO A 212 32.35 -16.48 -4.16
C PRO A 212 33.16 -15.88 -3.01
N GLY A 213 33.36 -16.64 -1.94
CA GLY A 213 34.07 -16.22 -0.74
C GLY A 213 33.28 -15.30 0.20
N TYR A 214 31.95 -15.23 0.03
CA TYR A 214 31.12 -14.44 0.88
C TYR A 214 29.83 -15.19 1.25
N THR A 215 29.40 -15.00 2.46
CA THR A 215 28.13 -15.52 2.98
C THR A 215 27.09 -14.41 2.96
N PHE A 216 25.90 -14.70 2.39
CA PHE A 216 24.76 -13.80 2.42
C PHE A 216 24.26 -13.62 3.86
N THR A 217 24.01 -12.35 4.26
CA THR A 217 23.60 -12.01 5.63
C THR A 217 22.17 -11.47 5.72
N GLY A 218 21.53 -11.14 4.59
CA GLY A 218 20.17 -10.61 4.53
C GLY A 218 20.03 -9.51 3.49
N TRP A 219 18.84 -8.94 3.43
CA TRP A 219 18.48 -7.86 2.55
C TRP A 219 18.48 -6.53 3.28
N SER A 220 18.82 -5.44 2.61
CA SER A 220 18.77 -4.07 3.14
C SER A 220 18.12 -3.12 2.14
N THR A 221 17.40 -2.11 2.62
CA THR A 221 16.89 -1.02 1.77
C THR A 221 17.98 -0.06 1.31
N SER A 222 19.21 -0.20 1.83
CA SER A 222 20.38 0.56 1.43
C SER A 222 21.41 -0.36 0.76
N LYS A 223 22.11 0.13 -0.29
CA LYS A 223 23.12 -0.66 -1.03
C LYS A 223 24.23 -1.25 -0.15
N ARG A 224 24.60 -0.56 0.92
CA ARG A 224 25.68 -0.91 1.84
C ARG A 224 25.26 -0.76 3.30
N GLY A 225 23.98 -0.99 3.58
CA GLY A 225 23.40 -0.92 4.92
C GLY A 225 23.44 -2.27 5.64
N ASP A 226 23.18 -2.24 6.94
CA ASP A 226 22.98 -3.46 7.69
C ASP A 226 21.73 -4.21 7.20
N PRO A 227 21.72 -5.55 7.25
CA PRO A 227 20.56 -6.34 6.89
C PRO A 227 19.37 -6.01 7.81
N SER A 228 18.24 -5.63 7.21
CA SER A 228 16.99 -5.31 7.93
C SER A 228 15.87 -6.30 7.65
N LEU A 229 16.00 -7.13 6.61
CA LEU A 229 15.03 -8.13 6.21
C LEU A 229 15.72 -9.48 6.00
N GLN A 230 15.09 -10.55 6.48
CA GLN A 230 15.59 -11.91 6.28
C GLN A 230 14.69 -12.68 5.31
N PRO A 231 15.25 -13.61 4.54
CA PRO A 231 14.47 -14.55 3.76
C PRO A 231 13.44 -15.28 4.63
N GLY A 232 12.18 -15.30 4.19
CA GLY A 232 11.07 -15.90 4.95
C GLY A 232 10.30 -14.92 5.83
N ASP A 233 10.84 -13.72 6.11
CA ASP A 233 10.11 -12.69 6.86
C ASP A 233 8.81 -12.29 6.17
N LYS A 234 7.81 -11.90 6.95
CA LYS A 234 6.59 -11.26 6.46
C LYS A 234 6.81 -9.77 6.33
N HIS A 235 6.44 -9.23 5.18
CA HIS A 235 6.58 -7.81 4.87
C HIS A 235 5.32 -7.28 4.19
N THR A 236 4.84 -6.11 4.61
CA THR A 236 3.70 -5.45 3.96
C THR A 236 4.20 -4.61 2.80
N LEU A 237 3.61 -4.82 1.61
CA LEU A 237 3.98 -4.07 0.42
C LEU A 237 3.63 -2.59 0.54
N GLU A 238 4.65 -1.76 0.41
CA GLU A 238 4.53 -0.30 0.40
C GLU A 238 3.90 0.21 -0.93
N PRO A 239 3.38 1.45 -0.97
CA PRO A 239 2.67 2.02 -2.13
C PRO A 239 3.48 2.16 -3.42
N ARG A 240 4.63 1.56 -3.54
CA ARG A 240 5.53 1.68 -4.70
C ARG A 240 6.45 0.48 -4.80
N THR A 241 7.34 0.51 -5.79
CA THR A 241 8.44 -0.45 -5.85
C THR A 241 9.46 -0.15 -4.75
N THR A 242 9.71 -1.13 -3.88
CA THR A 242 10.77 -1.11 -2.89
C THR A 242 11.94 -1.93 -3.41
N THR A 243 13.13 -1.34 -3.50
CA THR A 243 14.35 -2.06 -3.87
C THR A 243 15.11 -2.47 -2.60
N VAL A 244 15.45 -3.74 -2.51
CA VAL A 244 16.30 -4.31 -1.46
C VAL A 244 17.58 -4.88 -2.05
N TRP A 245 18.68 -4.75 -1.31
CA TRP A 245 20.02 -5.06 -1.75
C TRP A 245 20.61 -6.18 -0.91
N ALA A 246 21.18 -7.20 -1.58
CA ALA A 246 21.88 -8.28 -0.91
C ALA A 246 23.06 -7.76 -0.09
N GLN A 247 23.16 -8.17 1.16
CA GLN A 247 24.27 -7.88 2.05
C GLN A 247 25.10 -9.15 2.29
N TRP A 248 26.41 -8.94 2.41
CA TRP A 248 27.35 -10.03 2.43
C TRP A 248 28.42 -9.83 3.50
N LYS A 249 28.85 -10.93 4.10
CA LYS A 249 29.98 -11.00 5.02
C LYS A 249 31.06 -11.81 4.35
N ALA A 250 32.32 -11.31 4.34
CA ALA A 250 33.45 -12.04 3.84
C ALA A 250 33.68 -13.30 4.68
N ASP A 251 33.91 -14.42 3.99
CA ASP A 251 34.20 -15.69 4.63
C ASP A 251 35.65 -15.75 5.13
N PRO A 252 35.96 -16.60 6.12
CA PRO A 252 37.32 -16.87 6.53
C PRO A 252 38.19 -17.30 5.35
N ALA A 253 39.44 -16.83 5.34
CA ALA A 253 40.44 -17.18 4.33
C ALA A 253 41.78 -17.39 5.00
N HIS A 254 42.60 -18.26 4.40
CA HIS A 254 43.86 -18.73 4.96
C HIS A 254 44.97 -18.54 3.98
N LEU A 255 46.13 -18.04 4.46
CA LEU A 255 47.39 -18.05 3.74
C LEU A 255 48.35 -19.01 4.44
N VAL A 256 48.61 -20.14 3.78
CA VAL A 256 49.49 -21.17 4.28
C VAL A 256 50.90 -20.98 3.69
N TYR A 257 51.90 -20.85 4.53
CA TYR A 257 53.31 -20.84 4.18
C TYR A 257 53.83 -22.26 4.30
N ASN A 258 54.45 -22.78 3.25
CA ASN A 258 55.03 -24.10 3.19
C ASN A 258 56.59 -23.97 3.13
N SER A 259 57.29 -24.71 3.95
CA SER A 259 58.77 -24.68 4.02
C SER A 259 59.42 -25.11 2.72
N ASN A 260 58.73 -25.89 1.87
CA ASN A 260 59.23 -26.38 0.58
C ASN A 260 60.60 -27.14 0.70
N ILE A 261 60.73 -27.97 1.74
CA ILE A 261 61.97 -28.71 2.05
C ILE A 261 61.93 -30.15 1.49
N GLY A 262 60.91 -30.49 0.67
CA GLY A 262 60.72 -31.80 0.10
C GLY A 262 59.31 -32.38 0.48
N THR A 263 59.06 -33.63 0.04
CA THR A 263 57.76 -34.28 0.27
C THR A 263 57.61 -34.85 1.68
N VAL A 264 58.70 -35.09 2.39
CA VAL A 264 58.75 -35.58 3.76
C VAL A 264 59.35 -34.50 4.64
N GLY A 265 58.60 -34.04 5.66
CA GLY A 265 59.11 -33.04 6.61
C GLY A 265 58.80 -31.57 6.24
N SER A 266 57.94 -31.32 5.26
CA SER A 266 57.47 -29.95 4.99
C SER A 266 56.66 -29.41 6.15
N GLU A 267 57.16 -28.32 6.73
CA GLU A 267 56.47 -27.58 7.79
C GLU A 267 55.57 -26.51 7.18
N THR A 268 54.50 -26.15 7.92
CA THR A 268 53.59 -25.09 7.50
C THR A 268 53.36 -24.08 8.60
N LYS A 269 53.06 -22.85 8.21
CA LYS A 269 52.56 -21.77 9.09
C LYS A 269 51.41 -21.10 8.41
N THR A 270 50.30 -20.88 9.15
CA THR A 270 49.09 -20.26 8.59
C THR A 270 48.90 -18.86 9.15
N VAL A 271 48.47 -17.95 8.30
CA VAL A 271 47.94 -16.64 8.65
C VAL A 271 46.48 -16.61 8.26
N ASP A 272 45.63 -16.35 9.23
CA ASP A 272 44.17 -16.30 9.05
C ASP A 272 43.68 -14.88 8.81
N GLY A 273 42.63 -14.75 8.03
CA GLY A 273 41.95 -13.51 7.74
C GLY A 273 40.59 -13.78 7.08
N VAL A 274 40.13 -12.85 6.26
CA VAL A 274 38.90 -12.99 5.46
C VAL A 274 39.19 -12.69 3.99
N VAL A 275 38.34 -13.17 3.12
CA VAL A 275 38.42 -12.91 1.67
C VAL A 275 38.49 -11.40 1.40
N ASP A 276 39.33 -11.02 0.43
CA ASP A 276 39.69 -9.65 0.03
C ASP A 276 40.48 -8.83 1.08
N GLN A 277 40.77 -9.42 2.24
CA GLN A 277 41.70 -8.78 3.19
C GLN A 277 43.14 -8.80 2.66
N THR A 278 43.82 -7.66 2.74
CA THR A 278 45.25 -7.57 2.49
C THR A 278 46.02 -7.90 3.78
N VAL A 279 46.90 -8.88 3.70
CA VAL A 279 47.82 -9.25 4.77
C VAL A 279 49.29 -9.05 4.32
N LYS A 280 50.19 -8.87 5.26
CA LYS A 280 51.65 -8.83 4.96
C LYS A 280 52.21 -10.23 4.97
N THR A 281 53.06 -10.59 3.97
CA THR A 281 53.77 -11.84 3.99
C THR A 281 54.77 -11.87 5.16
N ILE A 282 54.84 -13.01 5.84
CA ILE A 282 55.67 -13.17 7.06
C ILE A 282 57.16 -13.27 6.76
N THR A 283 57.99 -13.00 7.77
CA THR A 283 59.37 -13.42 7.80
C THR A 283 59.43 -14.95 7.77
N ASN A 284 60.44 -15.53 7.12
CA ASN A 284 60.58 -16.98 7.04
C ASN A 284 60.78 -17.60 8.45
N PRO A 285 59.82 -18.47 8.91
CA PRO A 285 59.97 -19.15 10.19
C PRO A 285 60.67 -20.51 10.09
N PHE A 286 61.06 -20.92 8.88
CA PHE A 286 61.61 -22.25 8.61
C PHE A 286 63.16 -22.19 8.52
N ASP A 287 63.81 -23.28 8.86
CA ASP A 287 65.25 -23.47 8.70
C ASP A 287 65.48 -24.57 7.65
N ARG A 288 66.51 -24.33 6.80
CA ARG A 288 67.02 -25.31 5.82
C ARG A 288 68.50 -25.25 5.80
N PRO A 289 69.19 -26.20 6.51
CA PRO A 289 70.65 -26.23 6.58
C PRO A 289 71.32 -26.23 5.20
N GLY A 290 72.27 -25.36 5.01
CA GLY A 290 73.03 -25.22 3.73
C GLY A 290 72.33 -24.37 2.68
N TYR A 291 71.19 -23.71 3.03
CA TYR A 291 70.44 -22.83 2.13
C TYR A 291 70.12 -21.51 2.80
N THR A 292 69.98 -20.48 1.98
CA THR A 292 69.48 -19.17 2.39
C THR A 292 68.07 -18.93 1.79
N PHE A 293 67.12 -18.50 2.62
CA PHE A 293 65.81 -18.12 2.16
C PHE A 293 65.89 -16.93 1.19
N SER A 294 65.19 -17.03 0.03
CA SER A 294 65.17 -16.00 -1.02
C SER A 294 63.84 -15.33 -1.28
N GLY A 295 62.78 -15.81 -0.66
CA GLY A 295 61.43 -15.25 -0.81
C GLY A 295 60.36 -16.32 -0.85
N TRP A 296 59.12 -15.87 -1.02
CA TRP A 296 57.93 -16.70 -1.16
C TRP A 296 57.52 -16.81 -2.61
N ASN A 297 56.88 -17.90 -3.01
CA ASN A 297 56.33 -18.08 -4.35
C ASN A 297 55.01 -18.87 -4.30
N THR A 298 54.11 -18.57 -5.22
CA THR A 298 52.80 -19.28 -5.32
C THR A 298 52.96 -20.71 -5.83
N GLN A 299 54.13 -21.10 -6.33
CA GLN A 299 54.43 -22.45 -6.79
C GLN A 299 55.71 -22.93 -6.14
N ALA A 300 55.76 -24.23 -5.81
CA ALA A 300 56.93 -24.83 -5.15
C ALA A 300 58.20 -24.80 -6.01
N ASP A 301 58.05 -24.85 -7.34
CA ASP A 301 59.13 -24.82 -8.32
C ASP A 301 59.66 -23.39 -8.62
N GLY A 302 59.10 -22.38 -7.97
CA GLY A 302 59.46 -20.97 -8.11
C GLY A 302 58.99 -20.30 -9.39
N LYS A 303 58.23 -20.96 -10.25
CA LYS A 303 57.71 -20.39 -11.52
C LYS A 303 56.47 -19.56 -11.38
N GLY A 304 55.84 -19.57 -10.20
CA GLY A 304 54.67 -18.76 -9.89
C GLY A 304 55.00 -17.29 -9.59
N LYS A 305 54.05 -16.59 -8.99
CA LYS A 305 54.24 -15.20 -8.56
C LYS A 305 55.08 -15.15 -7.29
N ALA A 306 56.18 -14.38 -7.34
CA ALA A 306 57.10 -14.18 -6.21
C ALA A 306 56.61 -13.06 -5.29
N TYR A 307 56.87 -13.24 -4.00
CA TYR A 307 56.60 -12.27 -2.94
C TYR A 307 57.82 -12.15 -2.01
N ALA A 308 58.24 -10.94 -1.75
CA ALA A 308 59.23 -10.67 -0.71
C ALA A 308 58.58 -10.75 0.69
N THR A 309 59.35 -10.90 1.73
CA THR A 309 58.92 -10.71 3.11
C THR A 309 58.32 -9.30 3.30
N GLY A 310 57.17 -9.20 3.98
CA GLY A 310 56.49 -7.93 4.22
C GLY A 310 55.70 -7.39 3.02
N ALA A 311 55.67 -8.12 1.90
CA ALA A 311 54.87 -7.73 0.73
C ALA A 311 53.36 -7.86 1.00
N ASP A 312 52.55 -7.08 0.30
CA ASP A 312 51.10 -7.17 0.34
C ASP A 312 50.63 -8.43 -0.40
N TYR A 313 49.75 -9.19 0.27
CA TYR A 313 49.06 -10.34 -0.30
C TYR A 313 47.55 -10.21 -0.02
N VAL A 314 46.73 -10.30 -1.06
CA VAL A 314 45.25 -10.28 -0.92
C VAL A 314 44.79 -11.73 -0.78
N LEU A 315 44.07 -12.01 0.32
CA LEU A 315 43.44 -13.31 0.53
C LEU A 315 42.27 -13.47 -0.47
N THR A 316 42.28 -14.57 -1.23
CA THR A 316 41.34 -14.77 -2.33
C THR A 316 40.33 -15.88 -2.03
N ALA A 317 39.15 -15.76 -2.61
CA ALA A 317 38.18 -16.85 -2.63
C ALA A 317 38.74 -18.05 -3.39
N ASN A 318 38.61 -19.24 -2.83
CA ASN A 318 38.99 -20.50 -3.45
C ASN A 318 38.13 -21.65 -2.92
N ASP A 319 36.97 -21.89 -3.58
CA ASP A 319 36.05 -22.94 -3.17
C ASP A 319 36.58 -24.37 -3.39
N LYS A 320 37.67 -24.53 -4.17
CA LYS A 320 38.30 -25.83 -4.45
C LYS A 320 39.35 -26.21 -3.42
N SER A 321 39.75 -25.28 -2.54
CA SER A 321 40.72 -25.57 -1.47
C SER A 321 40.07 -26.26 -0.28
N THR A 322 40.87 -26.97 0.50
CA THR A 322 40.46 -27.59 1.78
C THR A 322 41.47 -27.23 2.85
N PRO A 323 41.12 -26.39 3.85
CA PRO A 323 39.87 -25.63 3.97
C PRO A 323 39.61 -24.69 2.79
N LYS A 324 38.33 -24.28 2.59
CA LYS A 324 37.95 -23.29 1.57
C LYS A 324 38.76 -22.01 1.74
N ASN A 325 38.94 -21.26 0.65
CA ASN A 325 39.63 -19.96 0.61
C ASN A 325 41.08 -20.03 1.13
N THR A 326 41.77 -21.18 0.90
CA THR A 326 43.16 -21.36 1.27
C THR A 326 44.07 -21.11 0.07
N SER A 327 45.05 -20.22 0.26
CA SER A 327 46.14 -19.97 -0.66
C SER A 327 47.46 -20.49 -0.05
N VAL A 328 48.41 -20.91 -0.88
CA VAL A 328 49.69 -21.43 -0.42
C VAL A 328 50.84 -20.59 -1.01
N LEU A 329 51.79 -20.25 -0.16
CA LEU A 329 53.10 -19.70 -0.55
C LEU A 329 54.20 -20.65 -0.12
N CYS A 330 55.03 -21.04 -1.07
CA CYS A 330 56.18 -21.95 -0.88
C CYS A 330 57.46 -21.14 -0.71
N ALA A 331 58.23 -21.46 0.30
CA ALA A 331 59.56 -20.89 0.50
C ALA A 331 60.45 -21.21 -0.70
N GLN A 332 61.21 -20.21 -1.12
CA GLN A 332 62.28 -20.38 -2.13
C GLN A 332 63.62 -20.29 -1.46
N TRP A 333 64.54 -21.19 -1.87
CA TRP A 333 65.82 -21.37 -1.24
C TRP A 333 66.95 -21.26 -2.25
N LYS A 334 68.05 -20.60 -1.88
CA LYS A 334 69.29 -20.53 -2.62
C LYS A 334 70.32 -21.34 -1.87
N ILE A 335 70.97 -22.25 -2.56
CA ILE A 335 72.07 -23.02 -1.99
C ILE A 335 73.22 -22.11 -1.59
N ASN A 336 73.78 -22.33 -0.41
CA ASN A 336 74.95 -21.60 0.06
C ASN A 336 76.19 -22.15 -0.61
N GLY A 337 77.14 -21.28 -0.89
CA GLY A 337 78.47 -21.73 -1.36
C GLY A 337 79.16 -22.58 -0.31
N ALA A 338 79.70 -23.70 -0.72
CA ALA A 338 80.53 -24.51 0.12
C ALA A 338 81.98 -24.37 -0.36
N SER A 339 82.88 -24.25 0.56
CA SER A 339 84.35 -24.29 0.26
C SER A 339 84.97 -25.47 0.97
N LEU A 340 85.79 -26.22 0.28
CA LEU A 340 86.64 -27.27 0.84
C LEU A 340 88.04 -26.73 1.01
N LYS A 341 88.54 -26.66 2.26
CA LYS A 341 89.88 -26.29 2.53
C LYS A 341 90.71 -27.52 2.81
N PHE A 342 91.78 -27.66 2.08
CA PHE A 342 92.70 -28.71 2.28
C PHE A 342 93.81 -28.25 3.24
N ASN A 343 94.06 -29.01 4.32
CA ASN A 343 95.12 -28.74 5.25
C ASN A 343 96.26 -29.75 4.98
N PRO A 344 97.45 -29.32 4.56
CA PRO A 344 98.54 -30.22 4.21
C PRO A 344 99.13 -30.98 5.42
N ASN A 345 98.64 -30.73 6.64
CA ASN A 345 99.04 -31.42 7.88
C ASN A 345 100.53 -31.63 8.00
N GLY A 346 101.40 -30.61 7.68
CA GLY A 346 102.86 -30.61 7.76
C GLY A 346 103.56 -31.04 6.47
N GLY A 347 102.87 -31.41 5.41
CA GLY A 347 103.40 -31.71 4.10
C GLY A 347 103.69 -30.43 3.29
N ILE A 348 104.60 -30.49 2.32
CA ILE A 348 104.91 -29.39 1.40
C ILE A 348 104.12 -29.60 0.10
N GLY A 349 103.23 -28.68 -0.22
CA GLY A 349 102.42 -28.69 -1.43
C GLY A 349 101.23 -27.70 -1.31
N HIS A 350 100.64 -27.27 -2.45
CA HIS A 350 99.47 -26.45 -2.53
C HIS A 350 98.37 -27.20 -3.27
N VAL A 351 97.21 -27.23 -2.72
CA VAL A 351 95.97 -27.69 -3.38
C VAL A 351 95.01 -26.49 -3.43
N ASP A 352 94.47 -26.14 -4.59
CA ASP A 352 93.55 -25.06 -4.74
C ASP A 352 92.24 -25.43 -4.01
N ASP A 353 91.67 -24.45 -3.25
CA ASP A 353 90.42 -24.56 -2.48
C ASP A 353 89.15 -24.60 -3.36
#